data_789ba615eff3645b3cd3dc7cf98de83a
#
_entry.id   789ba615eff3645b3cd3dc7cf98de83a
#
_cell.length_a   1.000
_cell.length_b   1.000
_cell.length_c   1.000
_cell.angle_alpha   90.00
_cell.angle_beta   90.00
_cell.angle_gamma   90.00
#
_symmetry.space_group_name_H-M   'P 1'
#
loop_
_entity.id
_entity.type
_entity.pdbx_description
1 polymer ?
#
loop_
_entity_poly.entity_id
_entity_poly.type
_entity_poly.pdbx_seq_one_letter_code
_entity_poly.pdbx_strand_id
1 'polypeptide(L)'
;MNSDLKITSEQVQVSVPVTVLQVRGWLDAQSEEQLLAVARTAFDEGARYILINMSELDTITSAGIRSLQKIYQMYTPKEDRFKVAHLKLCNAPPQIYNVLGITGFLHNIPMYETLDAALESFGRE
;
A
#
# COMPACT_ATOMS: atom_id res chain seq x y z
N MET A 1 18.69 -16.38 -7.75
CA MET A 1 18.27 -15.00 -7.49
C MET A 1 16.78 -14.95 -7.24
N ASN A 2 16.35 -14.25 -6.21
CA ASN A 2 14.96 -14.28 -5.80
C ASN A 2 14.33 -12.88 -5.95
N SER A 3 13.68 -12.66 -7.07
CA SER A 3 12.95 -11.43 -7.34
C SER A 3 11.44 -11.59 -7.07
N ASP A 4 11.03 -12.75 -6.59
CA ASP A 4 9.61 -13.00 -6.33
C ASP A 4 9.08 -12.07 -5.25
N LEU A 5 7.85 -11.63 -5.43
CA LEU A 5 7.18 -10.85 -4.40
C LEU A 5 6.63 -11.79 -3.34
N LYS A 6 6.91 -11.46 -2.08
CA LYS A 6 6.32 -12.16 -0.94
C LYS A 6 5.49 -11.18 -0.15
N ILE A 7 4.29 -11.59 0.22
CA ILE A 7 3.34 -10.75 0.91
C ILE A 7 2.85 -11.46 2.15
N THR A 8 2.94 -10.79 3.30
CA THR A 8 2.29 -11.24 4.51
C THR A 8 1.21 -10.25 4.89
N SER A 9 0.16 -10.72 5.53
CA SER A 9 -1.00 -9.91 5.88
C SER A 9 -1.29 -10.04 7.36
N GLU A 10 -1.60 -8.91 8.00
CA GLU A 10 -1.92 -8.86 9.41
C GLU A 10 -3.06 -7.88 9.63
N GLN A 11 -3.97 -8.22 10.53
CA GLN A 11 -5.05 -7.32 10.93
C GLN A 11 -4.64 -6.58 12.20
N VAL A 12 -4.71 -5.25 12.17
CA VAL A 12 -4.35 -4.42 13.31
C VAL A 12 -5.52 -3.51 13.64
N GLN A 13 -5.93 -3.51 14.90
CA GLN A 13 -7.01 -2.64 15.36
C GLN A 13 -6.40 -1.38 15.96
N VAL A 14 -6.65 -0.25 15.32
CA VAL A 14 -6.36 1.07 15.86
C VAL A 14 -7.70 1.79 16.03
N SER A 15 -7.83 3.07 15.65
CA SER A 15 -9.16 3.72 15.68
C SER A 15 -10.14 3.00 14.76
N VAL A 16 -9.63 2.39 13.68
CA VAL A 16 -10.37 1.55 12.74
C VAL A 16 -9.58 0.27 12.51
N PRO A 17 -10.22 -0.81 12.00
CA PRO A 17 -9.46 -2.00 11.60
C PRO A 17 -8.62 -1.70 10.37
N VAL A 18 -7.36 -2.07 10.38
CA VAL A 18 -6.43 -1.85 9.28
C VAL A 18 -5.81 -3.17 8.86
N THR A 19 -5.82 -3.44 7.56
CA THR A 19 -5.09 -4.57 7.01
C THR A 19 -3.69 -4.10 6.64
N VAL A 20 -2.67 -4.69 7.25
CA VAL A 20 -1.28 -4.35 6.99
C VAL A 20 -0.68 -5.41 6.09
N LEU A 21 -0.20 -5.00 4.92
CA LEU A 21 0.53 -5.89 4.01
C LEU A 21 2.00 -5.57 4.08
N GLN A 22 2.81 -6.57 4.42
CA GLN A 22 4.26 -6.48 4.32
C GLN A 22 4.66 -7.05 2.97
N VAL A 23 5.27 -6.23 2.13
CA VAL A 23 5.71 -6.67 0.80
C VAL A 23 7.23 -6.77 0.77
N ARG A 24 7.74 -7.81 0.12
CA ARG A 24 9.16 -8.10 0.06
C ARG A 24 9.54 -8.54 -1.33
N GLY A 25 10.61 -8.00 -1.87
CA GLY A 25 11.13 -8.37 -3.18
C GLY A 25 10.83 -7.34 -4.24
N TRP A 26 10.34 -7.78 -5.39
CA TRP A 26 10.11 -6.92 -6.55
C TRP A 26 8.61 -6.80 -6.84
N LEU A 27 8.13 -5.57 -6.92
CA LEU A 27 6.76 -5.28 -7.36
C LEU A 27 6.84 -4.79 -8.79
N ASP A 28 6.56 -5.70 -9.73
CA ASP A 28 6.72 -5.49 -11.16
C ASP A 28 5.55 -6.11 -11.92
N ALA A 29 5.69 -6.22 -13.26
CA ALA A 29 4.62 -6.76 -14.10
C ALA A 29 4.28 -8.21 -13.76
N GLN A 30 5.27 -8.99 -13.30
CA GLN A 30 5.02 -10.41 -12.97
C GLN A 30 4.29 -10.58 -11.64
N SER A 31 4.43 -9.62 -10.73
CA SER A 31 3.86 -9.73 -9.38
C SER A 31 2.67 -8.81 -9.13
N GLU A 32 2.32 -7.92 -10.09
CA GLU A 32 1.22 -6.99 -9.85
C GLU A 32 -0.10 -7.69 -9.56
N GLU A 33 -0.40 -8.77 -10.27
CA GLU A 33 -1.64 -9.51 -10.03
C GLU A 33 -1.66 -10.19 -8.67
N GLN A 34 -0.50 -10.63 -8.20
CA GLN A 34 -0.39 -11.24 -6.87
C GLN A 34 -0.78 -10.23 -5.78
N LEU A 35 -0.25 -9.02 -5.86
CA LEU A 35 -0.58 -7.99 -4.88
C LEU A 35 -2.06 -7.60 -4.98
N LEU A 36 -2.56 -7.43 -6.19
CA LEU A 36 -3.97 -7.10 -6.39
C LEU A 36 -4.88 -8.18 -5.83
N ALA A 37 -4.53 -9.45 -6.01
CA ALA A 37 -5.33 -10.55 -5.50
C ALA A 37 -5.40 -10.54 -3.97
N VAL A 38 -4.28 -10.28 -3.30
CA VAL A 38 -4.24 -10.20 -1.84
C VAL A 38 -5.10 -9.04 -1.35
N ALA A 39 -4.96 -7.88 -1.98
CA ALA A 39 -5.75 -6.69 -1.60
C ALA A 39 -7.24 -6.91 -1.83
N ARG A 40 -7.62 -7.58 -2.92
CA ARG A 40 -9.02 -7.86 -3.24
C ARG A 40 -9.61 -8.87 -2.27
N THR A 41 -8.86 -9.91 -1.93
CA THR A 41 -9.32 -10.90 -0.95
C THR A 41 -9.61 -10.23 0.38
N ALA A 42 -8.70 -9.36 0.84
CA ALA A 42 -8.92 -8.63 2.09
C ALA A 42 -10.16 -7.75 2.00
N PHE A 43 -10.35 -7.06 0.87
CA PHE A 43 -11.52 -6.21 0.65
C PHE A 43 -12.81 -7.02 0.70
N ASP A 44 -12.82 -8.17 0.04
CA ASP A 44 -13.99 -9.05 0.01
C ASP A 44 -14.32 -9.61 1.39
N GLU A 45 -13.31 -9.72 2.25
CA GLU A 45 -13.48 -10.16 3.63
C GLU A 45 -13.86 -9.03 4.59
N GLY A 46 -14.04 -7.82 4.07
CA GLY A 46 -14.52 -6.70 4.85
C GLY A 46 -13.52 -5.58 5.12
N ALA A 47 -12.26 -5.72 4.69
CA ALA A 47 -11.27 -4.67 4.90
C ALA A 47 -11.64 -3.41 4.12
N ARG A 48 -11.46 -2.25 4.75
CA ARG A 48 -11.72 -0.95 4.11
C ARG A 48 -10.55 0.00 4.25
N TYR A 49 -9.59 -0.32 5.11
CA TYR A 49 -8.35 0.45 5.29
C TYR A 49 -7.17 -0.49 5.13
N ILE A 50 -6.20 -0.08 4.32
CA ILE A 50 -5.06 -0.92 3.98
C ILE A 50 -3.77 -0.12 4.05
N LEU A 51 -2.76 -0.70 4.67
CA LEU A 51 -1.44 -0.10 4.83
C LEU A 51 -0.41 -1.05 4.23
N ILE A 52 0.41 -0.54 3.32
CA ILE A 52 1.46 -1.34 2.70
C ILE A 52 2.81 -0.92 3.27
N ASN A 53 3.45 -1.84 3.97
CA ASN A 53 4.77 -1.64 4.54
C ASN A 53 5.81 -2.06 3.52
N MET A 54 6.62 -1.11 3.08
CA MET A 54 7.58 -1.27 1.98
C MET A 54 9.01 -1.46 2.45
N SER A 55 9.24 -1.68 3.75
CA SER A 55 10.60 -1.72 4.29
C SER A 55 11.48 -2.78 3.63
N GLU A 56 10.91 -3.86 3.13
CA GLU A 56 11.64 -4.94 2.49
C GLU A 56 11.42 -4.99 0.97
N LEU A 57 10.79 -3.98 0.41
CA LEU A 57 10.62 -3.90 -1.04
C LEU A 57 11.92 -3.44 -1.67
N ASP A 58 12.42 -4.21 -2.63
CA ASP A 58 13.69 -3.95 -3.29
C ASP A 58 13.49 -3.08 -4.53
N THR A 59 12.50 -3.40 -5.34
CA THR A 59 12.29 -2.76 -6.64
C THR A 59 10.81 -2.56 -6.90
N ILE A 60 10.47 -1.41 -7.49
CA ILE A 60 9.13 -1.13 -7.98
C ILE A 60 9.23 -0.60 -9.41
N THR A 61 8.37 -1.10 -10.29
CA THR A 61 8.30 -0.67 -11.69
C THR A 61 7.00 0.06 -11.97
N SER A 62 6.83 0.55 -13.21
CA SER A 62 5.57 1.19 -13.62
C SER A 62 4.36 0.28 -13.39
N ALA A 63 4.53 -1.03 -13.65
CA ALA A 63 3.46 -2.00 -13.40
C ALA A 63 3.15 -2.09 -11.91
N GLY A 64 4.20 -2.03 -11.07
CA GLY A 64 4.01 -2.02 -9.62
C GLY A 64 3.25 -0.79 -9.15
N ILE A 65 3.61 0.37 -9.68
CA ILE A 65 2.89 1.61 -9.34
C ILE A 65 1.44 1.52 -9.78
N ARG A 66 1.18 0.94 -10.95
CA ARG A 66 -0.19 0.75 -11.45
C ARG A 66 -1.00 -0.13 -10.51
N SER A 67 -0.38 -1.17 -9.94
CA SER A 67 -1.08 -2.03 -8.98
C SER A 67 -1.49 -1.25 -7.73
N LEU A 68 -0.62 -0.36 -7.24
CA LEU A 68 -0.94 0.48 -6.09
C LEU A 68 -2.09 1.43 -6.41
N GLN A 69 -2.12 2.00 -7.62
CA GLN A 69 -3.22 2.86 -8.04
C GLN A 69 -4.54 2.10 -8.09
N LYS A 70 -4.52 0.85 -8.56
CA LYS A 70 -5.72 0.03 -8.59
C LYS A 70 -6.22 -0.28 -7.19
N ILE A 71 -5.31 -0.53 -6.25
CA ILE A 71 -5.69 -0.74 -4.85
C ILE A 71 -6.30 0.53 -4.27
N TYR A 72 -5.70 1.68 -4.56
CA TYR A 72 -6.25 2.97 -4.14
C TYR A 72 -7.70 3.12 -4.61
N GLN A 73 -7.95 2.85 -5.88
CA GLN A 73 -9.30 2.97 -6.43
C GLN A 73 -10.27 1.95 -5.82
N MET A 74 -9.78 0.74 -5.57
CA MET A 74 -10.58 -0.32 -4.96
C MET A 74 -11.05 0.06 -3.55
N TYR A 75 -10.16 0.65 -2.75
CA TYR A 75 -10.43 0.94 -1.34
C TYR A 75 -11.02 2.32 -1.08
N THR A 76 -10.99 3.23 -2.07
CA THR A 76 -11.37 4.62 -1.85
C THR A 76 -12.72 4.91 -2.49
N PRO A 77 -13.80 5.05 -1.72
CA PRO A 77 -15.09 5.48 -2.25
C PRO A 77 -14.96 6.86 -2.89
N LYS A 78 -15.78 7.14 -3.91
CA LYS A 78 -15.73 8.42 -4.61
C LYS A 78 -15.91 9.61 -3.68
N GLU A 79 -16.78 9.48 -2.70
CA GLU A 79 -17.07 10.54 -1.73
C GLU A 79 -15.90 10.84 -0.81
N ASP A 80 -14.95 9.90 -0.66
CA ASP A 80 -13.79 10.08 0.21
C ASP A 80 -12.54 10.50 -0.53
N ARG A 81 -12.60 10.61 -1.85
CA ARG A 81 -11.43 11.05 -2.63
C ARG A 81 -10.98 12.42 -2.15
N PHE A 82 -9.67 12.55 -1.91
CA PHE A 82 -9.04 13.78 -1.45
C PHE A 82 -9.45 14.21 -0.03
N LYS A 83 -10.21 13.37 0.68
CA LYS A 83 -10.64 13.67 2.04
C LYS A 83 -10.09 12.68 3.06
N VAL A 84 -10.35 11.39 2.84
CA VAL A 84 -9.91 10.33 3.75
C VAL A 84 -9.11 9.32 2.96
N ALA A 85 -7.89 9.04 3.41
CA ALA A 85 -7.04 8.07 2.75
C ALA A 85 -7.32 6.68 3.31
N HIS A 86 -7.77 5.78 2.44
CA HIS A 86 -8.01 4.38 2.79
C HIS A 86 -6.81 3.50 2.51
N LEU A 87 -5.91 3.93 1.61
CA LEU A 87 -4.63 3.29 1.36
C LEU A 87 -3.52 4.23 1.81
N LYS A 88 -2.60 3.71 2.63
CA LYS A 88 -1.41 4.44 3.04
C LYS A 88 -0.19 3.55 2.87
N LEU A 89 0.98 4.17 2.78
CA LEU A 89 2.25 3.48 2.60
C LEU A 89 3.19 3.86 3.73
N CYS A 90 4.13 2.99 4.06
CA CYS A 90 5.14 3.32 5.07
C CYS A 90 6.46 2.63 4.81
N ASN A 91 7.52 3.17 5.40
CA ASN A 91 8.86 2.59 5.40
C ASN A 91 9.45 2.38 4.00
N ALA A 92 9.17 3.27 3.05
CA ALA A 92 9.74 3.13 1.72
C ALA A 92 11.25 3.33 1.76
N PRO A 93 12.04 2.38 1.22
CA PRO A 93 13.47 2.63 1.04
C PRO A 93 13.69 3.85 0.14
N PRO A 94 14.85 4.52 0.23
CA PRO A 94 15.08 5.76 -0.53
C PRO A 94 14.84 5.60 -2.04
N GLN A 95 15.29 4.50 -2.66
CA GLN A 95 15.10 4.29 -4.08
C GLN A 95 13.61 4.15 -4.45
N ILE A 96 12.82 3.54 -3.60
CA ILE A 96 11.37 3.40 -3.81
C ILE A 96 10.69 4.75 -3.63
N TYR A 97 11.03 5.45 -2.57
CA TYR A 97 10.48 6.77 -2.28
C TYR A 97 10.71 7.74 -3.44
N ASN A 98 11.94 7.73 -3.99
CA ASN A 98 12.29 8.61 -5.09
C ASN A 98 11.45 8.32 -6.34
N VAL A 99 11.27 7.06 -6.69
CA VAL A 99 10.46 6.67 -7.85
C VAL A 99 9.02 7.14 -7.67
N LEU A 100 8.44 6.92 -6.50
CA LEU A 100 7.06 7.33 -6.22
C LEU A 100 6.91 8.84 -6.25
N GLY A 101 7.91 9.57 -5.72
CA GLY A 101 7.91 11.02 -5.73
C GLY A 101 7.96 11.61 -7.13
N ILE A 102 8.85 11.07 -7.98
CA ILE A 102 9.03 11.57 -9.35
C ILE A 102 7.75 11.39 -10.17
N THR A 103 7.01 10.31 -9.96
CA THR A 103 5.80 10.03 -10.71
C THR A 103 4.59 10.82 -10.25
N GLY A 104 4.71 11.57 -9.15
CA GLY A 104 3.56 12.28 -8.57
C GLY A 104 2.60 11.38 -7.82
N PHE A 105 2.95 10.13 -7.64
CA PHE A 105 2.07 9.14 -7.01
C PHE A 105 1.67 9.54 -5.60
N LEU A 106 2.59 10.18 -4.87
CA LEU A 106 2.37 10.53 -3.46
C LEU A 106 1.43 11.71 -3.26
N HIS A 107 0.94 12.35 -4.32
CA HIS A 107 -0.03 13.43 -4.19
C HIS A 107 -1.34 12.98 -3.55
N ASN A 108 -1.75 11.74 -3.82
CA ASN A 108 -3.04 11.23 -3.36
C ASN A 108 -2.90 10.14 -2.29
N ILE A 109 -1.71 9.56 -2.15
CA ILE A 109 -1.51 8.43 -1.25
C ILE A 109 -0.44 8.81 -0.24
N PRO A 110 -0.80 8.92 1.05
CA PRO A 110 0.15 9.34 2.09
C PRO A 110 1.25 8.29 2.30
N MET A 111 2.47 8.80 2.51
CA MET A 111 3.63 7.98 2.84
C MET A 111 4.14 8.40 4.21
N TYR A 112 4.33 7.43 5.09
CA TYR A 112 4.84 7.65 6.44
C TYR A 112 6.21 7.01 6.58
N GLU A 113 7.05 7.58 7.44
CA GLU A 113 8.39 7.07 7.67
C GLU A 113 8.39 5.76 8.46
N THR A 114 7.40 5.57 9.33
CA THR A 114 7.33 4.39 10.19
C THR A 114 5.96 3.76 10.14
N LEU A 115 5.92 2.46 10.46
CA LEU A 115 4.67 1.72 10.59
C LEU A 115 3.78 2.34 11.67
N ASP A 116 4.35 2.67 12.83
CA ASP A 116 3.58 3.23 13.93
C ASP A 116 2.92 4.56 13.56
N ALA A 117 3.66 5.44 12.89
CA ALA A 117 3.11 6.73 12.47
C ALA A 117 1.96 6.52 11.48
N ALA A 118 2.12 5.57 10.55
CA ALA A 118 1.07 5.28 9.58
C ALA A 118 -0.17 4.73 10.27
N LEU A 119 0.00 3.79 11.19
CA LEU A 119 -1.13 3.20 11.91
C LEU A 119 -1.89 4.24 12.72
N GLU A 120 -1.16 5.13 13.41
CA GLU A 120 -1.79 6.17 14.21
C GLU A 120 -2.60 7.15 13.38
N SER A 121 -2.26 7.32 12.10
CA SER A 121 -2.94 8.28 11.24
C SER A 121 -4.33 7.79 10.78
N PHE A 122 -4.60 6.49 10.83
CA PHE A 122 -5.89 5.97 10.38
C PHE A 122 -7.00 6.33 11.36
N GLY A 123 -8.12 6.79 10.81
CA GLY A 123 -9.28 7.15 11.62
C GLY A 123 -9.19 8.53 12.26
N ARG A 124 -8.18 9.32 11.92
CA ARG A 124 -7.99 10.66 12.49
C ARG A 124 -8.13 11.78 11.46
N GLU A 125 -8.50 11.44 10.24
CA GLU A 125 -8.71 12.46 9.21
C GLU A 125 -9.98 13.28 9.45
#